data_f4cddeca63709f091e3d29cf64bf3197
#
_entry.id   f4cddeca63709f091e3d29cf64bf3197
#
_cell.length_a   1.000
_cell.length_b   1.000
_cell.length_c   1.000
_cell.angle_alpha   90.00
_cell.angle_beta   90.00
_cell.angle_gamma   90.00
#
_symmetry.space_group_name_H-M   'P 1'
#
loop_
_entity.id
_entity.type
_entity.pdbx_description
1 polymer ?
#
loop_
_entity_poly.entity_id
_entity_poly.type
_entity_poly.pdbx_seq_one_letter_code
_entity_poly.pdbx_strand_id
1 'polypeptide(L)'
;MQVCMSDSPNRLRLQIYDNRRELTRAFSTFICYLFQNIVYLFRARTMLKQDRTIIHVEVKETHEHFYFGSAAAMYEDSRVKNLLGIAYQTFRTKKVSEDHPYENEFVIVRKGNLNTILHDKDVNDYL
;
A
#
# COMPACT_ATOMS: atom_id res chain seq x y z
N MET A 1 -34.32 35.67 -61.24
CA MET A 1 -34.81 35.21 -59.94
C MET A 1 -33.65 34.62 -59.19
N GLN A 2 -32.89 35.39 -58.49
CA GLN A 2 -31.77 34.90 -57.71
C GLN A 2 -32.13 34.97 -56.23
N VAL A 3 -32.24 33.84 -55.59
CA VAL A 3 -32.33 33.76 -54.16
C VAL A 3 -30.91 33.86 -53.61
N CYS A 4 -30.55 35.00 -53.08
CA CYS A 4 -29.31 35.12 -52.35
C CYS A 4 -29.42 34.32 -51.06
N MET A 5 -28.79 33.18 -51.02
CA MET A 5 -28.51 32.52 -49.76
C MET A 5 -27.46 33.31 -49.03
N SER A 6 -27.92 34.14 -48.12
CA SER A 6 -27.02 34.71 -47.13
C SER A 6 -26.63 33.60 -46.15
N ASP A 7 -25.53 32.99 -46.41
CA ASP A 7 -24.83 32.15 -45.41
C ASP A 7 -24.48 33.06 -44.24
N SER A 8 -25.32 33.02 -43.22
CA SER A 8 -25.05 33.83 -42.06
C SER A 8 -23.81 33.23 -41.35
N PRO A 9 -22.82 34.04 -41.02
CA PRO A 9 -21.60 33.60 -40.36
C PRO A 9 -21.84 32.94 -38.99
N ASN A 10 -23.06 33.06 -38.50
CA ASN A 10 -23.46 32.45 -37.23
C ASN A 10 -23.65 30.92 -37.30
N ARG A 11 -23.96 30.34 -38.46
CA ARG A 11 -24.08 28.87 -38.59
C ARG A 11 -22.73 28.16 -38.45
N LEU A 12 -21.71 28.72 -39.03
CA LEU A 12 -20.34 28.14 -38.91
C LEU A 12 -19.79 28.25 -37.48
N ARG A 13 -20.12 29.32 -36.76
CA ARG A 13 -19.72 29.46 -35.36
C ARG A 13 -20.40 28.45 -34.43
N LEU A 14 -21.67 28.14 -34.64
CA LEU A 14 -22.40 27.13 -33.87
C LEU A 14 -21.87 25.72 -34.12
N GLN A 15 -21.50 25.39 -35.36
CA GLN A 15 -20.93 24.09 -35.71
C GLN A 15 -19.56 23.85 -35.07
N ILE A 16 -18.72 24.88 -35.01
CA ILE A 16 -17.42 24.81 -34.34
C ILE A 16 -17.58 24.68 -32.81
N TYR A 17 -18.59 25.29 -32.23
CA TYR A 17 -18.88 25.20 -30.80
C TYR A 17 -19.39 23.82 -30.38
N ASP A 18 -20.22 23.19 -31.18
CA ASP A 18 -20.71 21.84 -30.90
C ASP A 18 -19.58 20.77 -30.99
N ASN A 19 -18.72 20.86 -31.99
CA ASN A 19 -17.56 19.99 -32.12
C ASN A 19 -16.61 20.11 -30.93
N ARG A 20 -16.44 21.29 -30.36
CA ARG A 20 -15.60 21.45 -29.14
C ARG A 20 -16.22 20.82 -27.91
N ARG A 21 -17.54 20.88 -27.76
CA ARG A 21 -18.23 20.23 -26.63
C ARG A 21 -18.20 18.71 -26.71
N GLU A 22 -18.31 18.15 -27.89
CA GLU A 22 -18.19 16.70 -28.08
C GLU A 22 -16.76 16.23 -27.85
N LEU A 23 -15.76 16.99 -28.31
CA LEU A 23 -14.37 16.67 -28.07
C LEU A 23 -14.01 16.67 -26.58
N THR A 24 -14.48 17.65 -25.81
CA THR A 24 -14.26 17.72 -24.37
C THR A 24 -14.97 16.61 -23.60
N ARG A 25 -16.16 16.19 -24.05
CA ARG A 25 -16.87 15.04 -23.45
C ARG A 25 -16.13 13.72 -23.74
N ALA A 26 -15.67 13.52 -24.96
CA ALA A 26 -14.88 12.34 -25.33
C ALA A 26 -13.55 12.28 -24.57
N PHE A 27 -12.87 13.41 -24.40
CA PHE A 27 -11.65 13.51 -23.59
C PHE A 27 -11.91 13.21 -22.12
N SER A 28 -12.99 13.73 -21.54
CA SER A 28 -13.35 13.49 -20.15
C SER A 28 -13.63 12.01 -19.88
N THR A 29 -14.39 11.34 -20.76
CA THR A 29 -14.67 9.90 -20.61
C THR A 29 -13.43 9.06 -20.81
N PHE A 30 -12.53 9.44 -21.73
CA PHE A 30 -11.27 8.73 -21.96
C PHE A 30 -10.32 8.86 -20.77
N ILE A 31 -10.22 10.04 -20.18
CA ILE A 31 -9.43 10.28 -18.96
C ILE A 31 -9.99 9.48 -17.78
N CYS A 32 -11.31 9.46 -17.58
CA CYS A 32 -11.94 8.64 -16.54
C CYS A 32 -11.66 7.15 -16.74
N TYR A 33 -11.69 6.66 -17.98
CA TYR A 33 -11.38 5.26 -18.29
C TYR A 33 -9.91 4.91 -18.01
N LEU A 34 -8.99 5.81 -18.35
CA LEU A 34 -7.57 5.65 -18.03
C LEU A 34 -7.32 5.69 -16.51
N PHE A 35 -7.98 6.59 -15.78
CA PHE A 35 -7.87 6.66 -14.33
C PHE A 35 -8.39 5.39 -13.66
N GLN A 36 -9.51 4.83 -14.10
CA GLN A 36 -10.01 3.56 -13.58
C GLN A 36 -9.02 2.42 -13.80
N ASN A 37 -8.43 2.32 -14.98
CA ASN A 37 -7.42 1.29 -15.27
C ASN A 37 -6.14 1.48 -14.45
N ILE A 38 -5.68 2.72 -14.25
CA ILE A 38 -4.52 3.03 -13.40
C ILE A 38 -4.79 2.66 -11.94
N VAL A 39 -5.98 2.96 -11.41
CA VAL A 39 -6.38 2.59 -10.05
C VAL A 39 -6.46 1.06 -9.91
N TYR A 40 -6.95 0.35 -10.93
CA TYR A 40 -6.94 -1.12 -10.94
C TYR A 40 -5.53 -1.70 -10.91
N LEU A 41 -4.62 -1.16 -11.72
CA LEU A 41 -3.21 -1.58 -11.73
C LEU A 41 -2.50 -1.24 -10.40
N PHE A 42 -2.82 -0.12 -9.78
CA PHE A 42 -2.30 0.23 -8.45
C PHE A 42 -2.83 -0.72 -7.37
N ARG A 43 -4.11 -1.09 -7.42
CA ARG A 43 -4.71 -2.05 -6.48
C ARG A 43 -4.17 -3.47 -6.65
N ALA A 44 -3.96 -3.91 -7.88
CA ALA A 44 -3.34 -5.20 -8.15
C ALA A 44 -1.89 -5.29 -7.66
N ARG A 45 -1.16 -4.17 -7.66
CA ARG A 45 0.22 -4.10 -7.18
C ARG A 45 0.34 -4.19 -5.66
N THR A 46 -0.70 -3.82 -4.92
CA THR A 46 -0.72 -3.91 -3.45
C THR A 46 -1.07 -5.31 -2.93
N MET A 47 -1.50 -6.22 -3.80
CA MET A 47 -1.72 -7.63 -3.46
C MET A 47 -0.46 -8.50 -3.58
N LEU A 48 0.68 -7.92 -3.98
CA LEU A 48 1.96 -8.62 -3.96
C LEU A 48 2.32 -8.91 -2.49
N LYS A 49 2.32 -10.20 -2.17
CA LYS A 49 2.89 -10.89 -1.01
C LYS A 49 3.55 -9.92 -0.03
N GLN A 50 2.82 -9.49 0.98
CA GLN A 50 3.42 -8.78 2.10
C GLN A 50 4.24 -9.80 2.88
N ASP A 51 5.55 -9.70 2.81
CA ASP A 51 6.44 -10.40 3.71
C ASP A 51 6.09 -9.96 5.14
N ARG A 52 5.39 -10.83 5.85
CA ARG A 52 4.99 -10.56 7.23
C ARG A 52 6.22 -10.73 8.10
N THR A 53 6.69 -9.64 8.67
CA THR A 53 7.75 -9.67 9.65
C THR A 53 7.19 -10.02 11.02
N ILE A 54 7.92 -10.84 11.77
CA ILE A 54 7.63 -11.18 13.16
C ILE A 54 8.77 -10.68 14.02
N ILE A 55 8.43 -10.09 15.15
CA ILE A 55 9.37 -9.75 16.21
C ILE A 55 9.20 -10.78 17.31
N HIS A 56 10.25 -11.52 17.57
CA HIS A 56 10.34 -12.49 18.65
C HIS A 56 11.11 -11.87 19.82
N VAL A 57 10.52 -11.90 20.99
CA VAL A 57 11.11 -11.44 22.23
C VAL A 57 11.23 -12.62 23.18
N GLU A 58 12.42 -12.88 23.66
CA GLU A 58 12.73 -13.90 24.65
C GLU A 58 13.17 -13.21 25.95
N VAL A 59 12.49 -13.52 27.05
CA VAL A 59 12.88 -13.06 28.37
C VAL A 59 13.88 -14.04 28.97
N LYS A 60 15.08 -13.58 29.30
CA LYS A 60 16.18 -14.43 29.73
C LYS A 60 15.93 -15.11 31.09
N GLU A 61 15.24 -14.43 31.97
CA GLU A 61 14.99 -14.90 33.34
C GLU A 61 13.95 -16.01 33.40
N THR A 62 12.82 -15.80 32.70
CA THR A 62 11.66 -16.71 32.72
C THR A 62 11.62 -17.67 31.54
N HIS A 63 12.43 -17.45 30.52
CA HIS A 63 12.39 -18.15 29.22
C HIS A 63 11.02 -18.05 28.53
N GLU A 64 10.26 -16.99 28.81
CA GLU A 64 9.01 -16.70 28.13
C GLU A 64 9.28 -16.11 26.74
N HIS A 65 8.49 -16.55 25.77
CA HIS A 65 8.60 -16.12 24.39
C HIS A 65 7.35 -15.35 23.96
N PHE A 66 7.54 -14.13 23.47
CA PHE A 66 6.48 -13.29 22.93
C PHE A 66 6.71 -13.06 21.44
N TYR A 67 5.61 -13.02 20.68
CA TYR A 67 5.63 -12.82 19.25
C TYR A 67 4.73 -11.63 18.88
N PHE A 68 5.30 -10.66 18.17
CA PHE A 68 4.60 -9.45 17.75
C PHE A 68 4.70 -9.25 16.24
N GLY A 69 3.61 -8.79 15.62
CA GLY A 69 3.60 -8.47 14.19
C GLY A 69 4.26 -7.13 13.85
N SER A 70 4.54 -6.29 14.84
CA SER A 70 5.18 -4.99 14.65
C SER A 70 5.89 -4.51 15.90
N ALA A 71 6.86 -3.61 15.72
CA ALA A 71 7.53 -2.97 16.86
C ALA A 71 6.58 -2.09 17.68
N ALA A 72 5.57 -1.48 17.06
CA ALA A 72 4.57 -0.71 17.78
C ALA A 72 3.77 -1.60 18.73
N ALA A 73 3.29 -2.76 18.25
CA ALA A 73 2.56 -3.71 19.08
C ALA A 73 3.41 -4.25 20.26
N MET A 74 4.71 -4.45 20.04
CA MET A 74 5.64 -4.85 21.11
C MET A 74 5.74 -3.78 22.21
N TYR A 75 5.73 -2.49 21.84
CA TYR A 75 5.80 -1.38 22.79
C TYR A 75 4.46 -1.05 23.48
N GLU A 76 3.34 -1.58 22.99
CA GLU A 76 2.04 -1.51 23.66
C GLU A 76 1.95 -2.50 24.83
N ASP A 77 2.67 -3.61 24.79
CA ASP A 77 2.77 -4.52 25.92
C ASP A 77 3.67 -3.92 27.00
N SER A 78 3.06 -3.55 28.14
CA SER A 78 3.74 -2.92 29.27
C SER A 78 4.84 -3.78 29.87
N ARG A 79 4.68 -5.10 29.86
CA ARG A 79 5.68 -6.05 30.39
C ARG A 79 6.95 -6.00 29.57
N VAL A 80 6.83 -6.16 28.26
CA VAL A 80 7.97 -6.16 27.34
C VAL A 80 8.63 -4.79 27.28
N LYS A 81 7.84 -3.71 27.26
CA LYS A 81 8.33 -2.34 27.25
C LYS A 81 9.25 -2.03 28.44
N ASN A 82 8.87 -2.47 29.63
CA ASN A 82 9.66 -2.24 30.84
C ASN A 82 10.99 -3.02 30.80
N LEU A 83 10.98 -4.23 30.26
CA LEU A 83 12.17 -5.08 30.13
C LEU A 83 13.14 -4.60 29.04
N LEU A 84 12.62 -3.95 27.97
CA LEU A 84 13.45 -3.42 26.89
C LEU A 84 14.38 -2.29 27.32
N GLY A 85 13.95 -1.43 28.23
CA GLY A 85 14.76 -0.34 28.78
C GLY A 85 15.17 0.75 27.80
N ILE A 86 14.69 0.71 26.53
CA ILE A 86 14.99 1.71 25.49
C ILE A 86 13.69 2.29 24.90
N ALA A 87 13.76 3.52 24.42
CA ALA A 87 12.65 4.15 23.75
C ALA A 87 12.37 3.54 22.36
N TYR A 88 11.12 3.56 21.93
CA TYR A 88 10.69 3.06 20.63
C TYR A 88 11.51 3.61 19.45
N GLN A 89 11.81 4.90 19.45
CA GLN A 89 12.62 5.54 18.40
C GLN A 89 14.04 4.99 18.36
N THR A 90 14.64 4.77 19.53
CA THR A 90 15.98 4.19 19.65
C THR A 90 16.01 2.74 19.13
N PHE A 91 14.97 1.97 19.42
CA PHE A 91 14.83 0.61 18.91
C PHE A 91 14.75 0.58 17.37
N ARG A 92 13.98 1.48 16.77
CA ARG A 92 13.87 1.59 15.30
C ARG A 92 15.18 1.91 14.61
N THR A 93 16.03 2.73 15.22
CA THR A 93 17.33 3.09 14.64
C THR A 93 18.34 1.96 14.68
N LYS A 94 18.18 1.00 15.59
CA LYS A 94 19.10 -0.14 15.76
C LYS A 94 19.05 -1.20 14.66
N LYS A 95 18.09 -1.10 13.71
CA LYS A 95 17.95 -2.02 12.57
C LYS A 95 18.04 -3.50 12.96
N VAL A 96 17.30 -3.88 13.98
CA VAL A 96 17.26 -5.27 14.47
C VAL A 96 16.85 -6.21 13.35
N SER A 97 17.60 -7.30 13.18
CA SER A 97 17.38 -8.37 12.20
C SER A 97 17.60 -9.74 12.86
N GLU A 98 17.46 -10.80 12.09
CA GLU A 98 17.76 -12.15 12.54
C GLU A 98 19.25 -12.32 12.85
N ASP A 99 20.13 -11.76 11.98
CA ASP A 99 21.58 -11.80 12.12
C ASP A 99 22.11 -10.85 13.20
N HIS A 100 21.39 -9.77 13.47
CA HIS A 100 21.75 -8.75 14.46
C HIS A 100 20.61 -8.56 15.46
N PRO A 101 20.45 -9.49 16.42
CA PRO A 101 19.46 -9.37 17.48
C PRO A 101 19.78 -8.19 18.39
N TYR A 102 18.73 -7.57 18.94
CA TYR A 102 18.89 -6.67 20.07
C TYR A 102 18.93 -7.49 21.35
N GLU A 103 20.01 -7.36 22.07
CA GLU A 103 20.20 -8.05 23.34
C GLU A 103 20.44 -7.05 24.46
N ASN A 104 19.79 -7.29 25.56
CA ASN A 104 19.87 -6.54 26.81
C ASN A 104 20.06 -7.56 27.95
N GLU A 105 20.26 -7.09 29.15
CA GLU A 105 20.38 -7.92 30.35
C GLU A 105 19.16 -8.82 30.58
N PHE A 106 17.95 -8.34 30.25
CA PHE A 106 16.68 -9.02 30.51
C PHE A 106 16.07 -9.72 29.31
N VAL A 107 16.29 -9.22 28.10
CA VAL A 107 15.59 -9.70 26.90
C VAL A 107 16.50 -9.83 25.68
N ILE A 108 16.15 -10.75 24.79
CA ILE A 108 16.71 -10.89 23.45
C ILE A 108 15.57 -10.65 22.45
N VAL A 109 15.75 -9.70 21.54
CA VAL A 109 14.76 -9.38 20.48
C VAL A 109 15.35 -9.72 19.12
N ARG A 110 14.67 -10.58 18.39
CA ARG A 110 15.00 -10.98 17.02
C ARG A 110 13.87 -10.57 16.08
N LYS A 111 14.20 -10.17 14.87
CA LYS A 111 13.25 -9.84 13.83
C LYS A 111 13.46 -10.78 12.66
N GLY A 112 12.47 -11.62 12.39
CA GLY A 112 12.46 -12.57 11.30
C GLY A 112 11.30 -12.35 10.34
N ASN A 113 11.31 -13.07 9.23
CA ASN A 113 10.21 -13.09 8.27
C ASN A 113 9.38 -14.36 8.46
N LEU A 114 8.05 -14.20 8.41
CA LEU A 114 7.14 -15.33 8.46
C LEU A 114 7.10 -16.03 7.09
N ASN A 115 7.60 -17.25 7.02
CA ASN A 115 7.42 -18.09 5.84
C ASN A 115 6.00 -18.64 5.83
N THR A 116 5.15 -18.12 4.94
CA THR A 116 3.81 -18.67 4.71
C THR A 116 3.86 -19.66 3.54
N ILE A 117 3.34 -20.86 3.77
CA ILE A 117 3.10 -21.83 2.69
C ILE A 117 1.87 -21.32 1.93
N LEU A 118 2.06 -20.98 0.64
CA LEU A 118 0.94 -20.74 -0.26
C LEU A 118 0.28 -22.09 -0.54
N HIS A 119 -0.96 -22.26 -0.08
CA HIS A 119 -1.76 -23.38 -0.53
C HIS A 119 -2.15 -23.16 -1.99
N ASP A 120 -1.89 -24.14 -2.86
CA ASP A 120 -2.22 -24.11 -4.31
C ASP A 120 -3.72 -23.90 -4.60
N LYS A 121 -4.57 -23.92 -3.58
CA LYS A 121 -6.00 -23.62 -3.71
C LYS A 121 -6.29 -22.18 -4.06
N ASP A 122 -5.40 -21.26 -3.69
CA ASP A 122 -5.62 -19.82 -3.92
C ASP A 122 -5.30 -19.41 -5.36
N VAL A 123 -4.70 -20.30 -6.15
CA VAL A 123 -4.32 -20.01 -7.55
C VAL A 123 -5.44 -20.35 -8.52
N ASN A 124 -6.33 -21.28 -8.19
CA ASN A 124 -7.38 -21.77 -9.10
C ASN A 124 -8.68 -20.94 -9.07
N ASP A 125 -8.87 -20.08 -8.07
CA ASP A 125 -10.07 -19.24 -7.97
C ASP A 125 -10.01 -17.97 -8.83
N TYR A 126 -8.90 -17.72 -9.53
CA TYR A 126 -8.70 -16.53 -10.37
C TYR A 126 -8.48 -16.85 -11.86
N LEU A 127 -8.70 -18.08 -12.28
CA LEU A 127 -8.72 -18.51 -13.69
C LEU A 127 -10.13 -18.88 -14.12
#